data_6eaf41ed9c4922f676e86c1e0e0deb63
#
_entry.id   6eaf41ed9c4922f676e86c1e0e0deb63
#
_cell.length_a   1.000
_cell.length_b   1.000
_cell.length_c   1.000
_cell.angle_alpha   90.00
_cell.angle_beta   90.00
_cell.angle_gamma   90.00
#
_symmetry.space_group_name_H-M   'P 1'
#
loop_
_entity.id
_entity.type
_entity.pdbx_description
1 polymer ?
#
loop_
_entity_poly.entity_id
_entity_poly.type
_entity_poly.pdbx_seq_one_letter_code
_entity_poly.pdbx_strand_id
1 'polypeptide(L)'
;MSSICAQPDYSIPTTPPGFTAEGVNVESDPSLVLPTPDKTLYPVYPAEGDNIGSLTIPALKLNRLIFQGTGVKELKKGVGHFIESVLPGEEDNCVFSGHNDTVFRQIGNLKIGDQLIVQTSAGTFTYEVNGTRIVHEDDKTVIVPTNHAVLTMTTCYPFIAFGDSPDRYIVSANLVKNK
;
A
#
# COMPACT_ATOMS: atom_id res chain seq x y z
N MET A 1 -17.96 14.64 -15.07
CA MET A 1 -18.25 13.42 -14.28
C MET A 1 -16.92 12.76 -13.97
N SER A 2 -16.50 12.81 -12.71
CA SER A 2 -15.23 12.19 -12.30
C SER A 2 -15.36 10.68 -12.40
N SER A 3 -14.58 10.08 -13.29
CA SER A 3 -14.46 8.62 -13.38
C SER A 3 -13.94 8.10 -12.05
N ILE A 4 -14.75 7.37 -11.33
CA ILE A 4 -14.38 6.73 -10.07
C ILE A 4 -13.42 5.60 -10.45
N CYS A 5 -12.16 5.73 -10.09
CA CYS A 5 -11.17 4.67 -10.20
C CYS A 5 -11.48 3.63 -9.12
N ALA A 6 -12.47 2.76 -9.39
CA ALA A 6 -12.80 1.68 -8.49
C ALA A 6 -11.62 0.70 -8.44
N GLN A 7 -11.20 0.36 -7.25
CA GLN A 7 -10.25 -0.73 -7.04
C GLN A 7 -10.93 -2.05 -7.44
N PRO A 8 -10.24 -2.98 -8.09
CA PRO A 8 -10.79 -4.30 -8.32
C PRO A 8 -11.12 -4.97 -6.99
N ASP A 9 -12.25 -5.66 -6.96
CA ASP A 9 -12.71 -6.44 -5.81
C ASP A 9 -11.78 -7.67 -5.63
N TYR A 10 -10.80 -7.54 -4.74
CA TYR A 10 -9.93 -8.64 -4.34
C TYR A 10 -10.59 -9.45 -3.24
N SER A 11 -11.66 -10.17 -3.55
CA SER A 11 -12.20 -11.18 -2.65
C SER A 11 -11.17 -12.27 -2.47
N ILE A 12 -10.60 -12.37 -1.26
CA ILE A 12 -9.70 -13.45 -0.86
C ILE A 12 -10.51 -14.77 -0.93
N PRO A 13 -10.04 -15.80 -1.63
CA PRO A 13 -10.68 -17.10 -1.58
C PRO A 13 -10.60 -17.64 -0.14
N THR A 14 -11.76 -17.75 0.49
CA THR A 14 -11.92 -18.40 1.78
C THR A 14 -11.35 -19.82 1.73
N THR A 15 -10.47 -20.10 2.67
CA THR A 15 -9.93 -21.36 3.18
C THR A 15 -10.36 -22.66 2.47
N PRO A 16 -9.42 -23.50 2.05
CA PRO A 16 -9.75 -24.86 1.60
C PRO A 16 -10.31 -25.69 2.77
N PRO A 17 -11.35 -26.49 2.53
CA PRO A 17 -11.93 -27.34 3.56
C PRO A 17 -11.01 -28.52 3.88
N GLY A 18 -10.78 -28.75 5.15
CA GLY A 18 -10.33 -30.04 5.66
C GLY A 18 -8.91 -30.09 6.21
N PHE A 19 -8.75 -29.67 7.45
CA PHE A 19 -7.75 -30.23 8.35
C PHE A 19 -8.45 -30.66 9.63
N THR A 20 -8.67 -31.96 9.77
CA THR A 20 -9.10 -32.58 11.03
C THR A 20 -7.90 -32.69 11.94
N ALA A 21 -7.97 -32.04 13.10
CA ALA A 21 -6.98 -32.18 14.15
C ALA A 21 -7.15 -33.54 14.82
N GLU A 22 -6.25 -34.46 14.56
CA GLU A 22 -6.02 -35.61 15.46
C GLU A 22 -4.79 -35.33 16.31
N GLY A 23 -4.95 -35.60 17.60
CA GLY A 23 -4.08 -35.20 18.67
C GLY A 23 -2.65 -35.67 18.56
N VAL A 24 -1.75 -34.71 18.79
CA VAL A 24 -0.35 -35.00 19.15
C VAL A 24 -0.11 -34.41 20.52
N ASN A 25 0.10 -35.29 21.47
CA ASN A 25 0.65 -34.98 22.78
C ASN A 25 2.08 -34.44 22.57
N VAL A 26 2.31 -33.17 22.82
CA VAL A 26 3.67 -32.57 22.82
C VAL A 26 4.06 -32.33 24.25
N GLU A 27 5.01 -33.11 24.73
CA GLU A 27 5.77 -32.86 25.93
C GLU A 27 6.40 -31.48 25.84
N SER A 28 6.22 -30.69 26.89
CA SER A 28 6.72 -29.32 27.04
C SER A 28 8.24 -29.33 27.19
N ASP A 29 8.94 -28.89 26.16
CA ASP A 29 10.36 -28.51 26.22
C ASP A 29 10.45 -27.04 26.70
N PRO A 30 11.08 -26.75 27.84
CA PRO A 30 11.15 -25.40 28.39
C PRO A 30 12.19 -24.48 27.73
N SER A 31 12.73 -24.87 26.58
CA SER A 31 13.84 -24.17 25.91
C SER A 31 13.42 -23.40 24.65
N LEU A 32 12.14 -23.37 24.28
CA LEU A 32 11.64 -22.51 23.23
C LEU A 32 11.32 -21.13 23.79
N VAL A 33 12.35 -20.27 23.84
CA VAL A 33 12.14 -18.84 23.91
C VAL A 33 11.43 -18.44 22.64
N LEU A 34 10.10 -18.24 22.73
CA LEU A 34 9.34 -17.59 21.68
C LEU A 34 10.02 -16.25 21.39
N PRO A 35 10.31 -15.90 20.12
CA PRO A 35 10.76 -14.58 19.81
C PRO A 35 9.76 -13.60 20.41
N THR A 36 10.26 -12.67 21.23
CA THR A 36 9.47 -11.56 21.72
C THR A 36 8.80 -10.91 20.53
N PRO A 37 7.48 -10.63 20.57
CA PRO A 37 6.81 -9.98 19.46
C PRO A 37 7.55 -8.69 19.16
N ASP A 38 8.10 -8.63 17.97
CA ASP A 38 8.79 -7.45 17.46
C ASP A 38 7.81 -6.27 17.63
N LYS A 39 8.33 -5.16 18.12
CA LYS A 39 7.55 -4.00 18.54
C LYS A 39 6.56 -3.64 17.43
N THR A 40 5.28 -3.95 17.62
CA THR A 40 4.22 -3.64 16.66
C THR A 40 4.27 -2.15 16.33
N LEU A 41 4.56 -1.79 15.06
CA LEU A 41 4.70 -0.41 14.63
C LEU A 41 3.42 0.39 14.89
N TYR A 42 2.28 -0.24 14.73
CA TYR A 42 0.96 0.36 14.92
C TYR A 42 0.18 -0.42 15.99
N PRO A 43 0.24 0.02 17.26
CA PRO A 43 -0.51 -0.65 18.35
C PRO A 43 -2.03 -0.52 18.19
N VAL A 44 -2.48 0.50 17.46
CA VAL A 44 -3.89 0.71 17.09
C VAL A 44 -3.96 0.92 15.59
N TYR A 45 -4.69 0.08 14.89
CA TYR A 45 -4.94 0.24 13.46
C TYR A 45 -5.94 1.37 13.22
N PRO A 46 -5.67 2.24 12.23
CA PRO A 46 -6.57 3.34 11.90
C PRO A 46 -7.91 2.86 11.34
N ALA A 47 -8.98 3.56 11.67
CA ALA A 47 -10.28 3.33 11.08
C ALA A 47 -10.37 3.94 9.68
N GLU A 48 -11.30 3.43 8.86
CA GLU A 48 -11.57 4.00 7.54
C GLU A 48 -11.92 5.49 7.64
N GLY A 49 -11.28 6.29 6.80
CA GLY A 49 -11.40 7.75 6.78
C GLY A 49 -10.44 8.51 7.69
N ASP A 50 -9.72 7.82 8.57
CA ASP A 50 -8.71 8.45 9.43
C ASP A 50 -7.52 8.95 8.61
N ASN A 51 -6.93 10.06 9.05
CA ASN A 51 -5.65 10.52 8.55
C ASN A 51 -4.55 9.66 9.19
N ILE A 52 -3.78 8.95 8.37
CA ILE A 52 -2.69 8.07 8.84
C ILE A 52 -1.31 8.71 8.71
N GLY A 53 -1.22 9.87 8.06
CA GLY A 53 0.05 10.56 7.88
C GLY A 53 0.12 11.39 6.60
N SER A 54 1.33 11.56 6.10
CA SER A 54 1.59 12.31 4.86
C SER A 54 2.61 11.62 3.97
N LEU A 55 2.44 11.80 2.66
CA LEU A 55 3.38 11.39 1.62
C LEU A 55 4.06 12.62 1.03
N THR A 56 5.39 12.65 1.07
CA THR A 56 6.21 13.66 0.42
C THR A 56 7.04 13.02 -0.68
N ILE A 57 6.99 13.60 -1.87
CA ILE A 57 7.79 13.18 -3.03
C ILE A 57 8.62 14.38 -3.49
N PRO A 58 9.89 14.50 -3.05
CA PRO A 58 10.71 15.67 -3.36
C PRO A 58 10.89 15.94 -4.85
N ALA A 59 11.09 14.88 -5.65
CA ALA A 59 11.26 14.98 -7.10
C ALA A 59 10.07 15.66 -7.80
N LEU A 60 8.88 15.54 -7.25
CA LEU A 60 7.64 16.13 -7.79
C LEU A 60 7.19 17.37 -7.02
N LYS A 61 7.92 17.79 -5.98
CA LYS A 61 7.50 18.84 -5.03
C LYS A 61 6.09 18.60 -4.49
N LEU A 62 5.75 17.33 -4.25
CA LEU A 62 4.45 16.89 -3.81
C LEU A 62 4.47 16.60 -2.31
N ASN A 63 3.46 17.11 -1.60
CA ASN A 63 3.15 16.74 -0.23
C ASN A 63 1.64 16.58 -0.11
N ARG A 64 1.16 15.41 0.34
CA ARG A 64 -0.26 15.09 0.47
C ARG A 64 -0.54 14.27 1.70
N LEU A 65 -1.70 14.49 2.30
CA LEU A 65 -2.20 13.68 3.39
C LEU A 65 -2.61 12.29 2.88
N ILE A 66 -2.45 11.30 3.75
CA ILE A 66 -2.83 9.91 3.51
C ILE A 66 -4.01 9.57 4.40
N PHE A 67 -5.05 9.00 3.82
CA PHE A 67 -6.26 8.57 4.54
C PHE A 67 -6.42 7.06 4.46
N GLN A 68 -6.92 6.46 5.53
CA GLN A 68 -7.26 5.04 5.55
C GLN A 68 -8.47 4.79 4.67
N GLY A 69 -8.32 3.92 3.68
CA GLY A 69 -9.36 3.61 2.69
C GLY A 69 -9.10 4.22 1.31
N THR A 70 -9.70 3.61 0.31
CA THR A 70 -9.61 4.01 -1.10
C THR A 70 -10.97 4.38 -1.69
N GLY A 71 -11.93 4.71 -0.83
CA GLY A 71 -13.24 5.17 -1.22
C GLY A 71 -13.23 6.56 -1.86
N VAL A 72 -14.36 6.93 -2.46
CA VAL A 72 -14.52 8.23 -3.13
C VAL A 72 -14.21 9.41 -2.22
N LYS A 73 -14.56 9.29 -0.93
CA LYS A 73 -14.37 10.35 0.06
C LYS A 73 -12.88 10.55 0.38
N GLU A 74 -12.14 9.46 0.56
CA GLU A 74 -10.72 9.45 0.90
C GLU A 74 -9.89 9.96 -0.28
N LEU A 75 -10.14 9.46 -1.48
CA LEU A 75 -9.42 9.86 -2.71
C LEU A 75 -9.68 11.32 -3.11
N LYS A 76 -10.82 11.90 -2.72
CA LYS A 76 -11.06 13.35 -2.88
C LYS A 76 -10.23 14.22 -1.94
N LYS A 77 -9.88 13.69 -0.76
CA LYS A 77 -9.11 14.42 0.26
C LYS A 77 -7.59 14.33 0.02
N GLY A 78 -7.11 13.24 -0.55
CA GLY A 78 -5.68 13.02 -0.74
C GLY A 78 -5.33 11.63 -1.26
N VAL A 79 -4.27 11.06 -0.72
CA VAL A 79 -3.84 9.69 -0.99
C VAL A 79 -4.67 8.74 -0.15
N GLY A 80 -5.19 7.67 -0.75
CA GLY A 80 -5.89 6.60 -0.05
C GLY A 80 -4.95 5.42 0.22
N HIS A 81 -4.98 4.87 1.43
CA HIS A 81 -4.33 3.61 1.76
C HIS A 81 -5.30 2.45 1.57
N PHE A 82 -4.89 1.42 0.86
CA PHE A 82 -5.69 0.21 0.66
C PHE A 82 -5.74 -0.60 1.97
N ILE A 83 -6.93 -0.70 2.56
CA ILE A 83 -7.15 -1.23 3.92
C ILE A 83 -6.62 -2.66 4.10
N GLU A 84 -6.70 -3.49 3.05
CA GLU A 84 -6.24 -4.88 3.08
C GLU A 84 -4.72 -5.03 2.91
N SER A 85 -4.00 -3.94 2.65
CA SER A 85 -2.54 -3.93 2.65
C SER A 85 -1.98 -3.51 4.01
N VAL A 86 -0.69 -3.78 4.23
CA VAL A 86 -0.01 -3.38 5.46
C VAL A 86 0.18 -1.87 5.54
N LEU A 87 0.35 -1.35 6.75
CA LEU A 87 0.66 0.07 6.98
C LEU A 87 2.13 0.39 6.65
N PRO A 88 2.45 1.67 6.39
CA PRO A 88 3.81 2.06 6.04
C PRO A 88 4.86 1.60 7.07
N GLY A 89 5.95 1.03 6.58
CA GLY A 89 7.05 0.54 7.41
C GLY A 89 6.93 -0.93 7.84
N GLU A 90 5.76 -1.53 7.74
CA GLU A 90 5.57 -2.95 8.01
C GLU A 90 6.16 -3.79 6.86
N GLU A 91 6.64 -4.99 7.19
CA GLU A 91 7.10 -5.96 6.18
C GLU A 91 5.89 -6.47 5.41
N ASP A 92 5.83 -6.21 4.17
CA ASP A 92 4.91 -6.61 3.11
C ASP A 92 4.63 -5.41 2.19
N ASN A 93 3.66 -5.53 1.30
CA ASN A 93 3.30 -4.56 0.29
C ASN A 93 2.25 -3.56 0.82
N CYS A 94 2.69 -2.36 1.14
CA CYS A 94 1.81 -1.23 1.46
C CYS A 94 1.32 -0.58 0.17
N VAL A 95 0.01 -0.39 0.01
CA VAL A 95 -0.58 0.10 -1.25
C VAL A 95 -1.27 1.44 -1.06
N PHE A 96 -0.87 2.42 -1.87
CA PHE A 96 -1.47 3.74 -1.95
C PHE A 96 -2.16 3.95 -3.29
N SER A 97 -3.34 4.55 -3.25
CA SER A 97 -4.10 4.96 -4.43
C SER A 97 -4.33 6.47 -4.46
N GLY A 98 -4.39 7.01 -5.65
CA GLY A 98 -4.68 8.43 -5.86
C GLY A 98 -5.22 8.70 -7.24
N HIS A 99 -5.98 9.80 -7.41
CA HIS A 99 -6.49 10.21 -8.71
C HIS A 99 -5.37 10.72 -9.62
N ASN A 100 -5.43 10.35 -10.90
CA ASN A 100 -4.47 10.75 -11.94
C ASN A 100 -4.60 12.23 -12.38
N ASP A 101 -5.71 12.87 -12.07
CA ASP A 101 -5.98 14.26 -12.41
C ASP A 101 -5.61 15.26 -11.29
N THR A 102 -5.35 14.75 -10.10
CA THR A 102 -5.07 15.56 -8.91
C THR A 102 -3.78 15.15 -8.20
N VAL A 103 -3.91 14.22 -7.24
CA VAL A 103 -2.82 13.84 -6.31
C VAL A 103 -1.66 13.18 -7.03
N PHE A 104 -1.95 12.27 -7.96
CA PHE A 104 -0.95 11.49 -8.69
C PHE A 104 -0.77 11.88 -10.16
N ARG A 105 -1.17 13.12 -10.51
CA ARG A 105 -1.04 13.63 -11.88
C ARG A 105 0.37 13.55 -12.46
N GLN A 106 1.38 13.65 -11.62
CA GLN A 106 2.78 13.73 -12.04
C GLN A 106 3.62 12.48 -11.70
N ILE A 107 3.01 11.42 -11.14
CA ILE A 107 3.79 10.24 -10.75
C ILE A 107 4.45 9.52 -11.92
N GLY A 108 3.97 9.75 -13.14
CA GLY A 108 4.62 9.27 -14.36
C GLY A 108 5.99 9.88 -14.64
N ASN A 109 6.36 10.96 -13.95
CA ASN A 109 7.68 11.60 -14.06
C ASN A 109 8.71 11.00 -13.09
N LEU A 110 8.29 10.11 -12.19
CA LEU A 110 9.19 9.44 -11.24
C LEU A 110 10.16 8.53 -11.96
N LYS A 111 11.38 8.51 -11.46
CA LYS A 111 12.49 7.69 -11.94
C LYS A 111 12.95 6.73 -10.86
N ILE A 112 13.60 5.66 -11.27
CA ILE A 112 14.30 4.75 -10.35
C ILE A 112 15.31 5.56 -9.54
N GLY A 113 15.28 5.38 -8.19
CA GLY A 113 16.11 6.13 -7.25
C GLY A 113 15.42 7.34 -6.61
N ASP A 114 14.28 7.79 -7.13
CA ASP A 114 13.51 8.87 -6.50
C ASP A 114 12.93 8.40 -5.15
N GLN A 115 12.86 9.33 -4.20
CA GLN A 115 12.42 9.04 -2.84
C GLN A 115 10.94 9.34 -2.63
N LEU A 116 10.29 8.44 -1.93
CA LEU A 116 8.93 8.56 -1.41
C LEU A 116 9.02 8.55 0.11
N ILE A 117 8.74 9.67 0.75
CA ILE A 117 8.87 9.85 2.21
C ILE A 117 7.47 9.79 2.82
N VAL A 118 7.23 8.79 3.64
CA VAL A 118 5.95 8.59 4.33
C VAL A 118 6.16 8.86 5.81
N GLN A 119 5.43 9.84 6.34
CA GLN A 119 5.44 10.18 7.76
C GLN A 119 4.12 9.76 8.40
N THR A 120 4.20 8.94 9.45
CA THR A 120 3.05 8.44 10.21
C THR A 120 3.28 8.59 11.72
N SER A 121 2.33 8.13 12.53
CA SER A 121 2.50 8.06 14.00
C SER A 121 3.59 7.08 14.42
N ALA A 122 3.93 6.09 13.58
CA ALA A 122 4.98 5.10 13.86
C ALA A 122 6.39 5.60 13.51
N GLY A 123 6.50 6.69 12.74
CA GLY A 123 7.79 7.26 12.35
C GLY A 123 7.81 7.78 10.91
N THR A 124 9.00 7.98 10.39
CA THR A 124 9.24 8.42 9.02
C THR A 124 9.93 7.30 8.24
N PHE A 125 9.28 6.88 7.17
CA PHE A 125 9.72 5.80 6.29
C PHE A 125 10.09 6.36 4.92
N THR A 126 11.32 6.13 4.48
CA THR A 126 11.78 6.52 3.16
C THR A 126 11.86 5.30 2.27
N TYR A 127 11.09 5.33 1.21
CA TYR A 127 11.12 4.32 0.14
C TYR A 127 11.83 4.90 -1.08
N GLU A 128 12.54 4.06 -1.81
CA GLU A 128 13.21 4.42 -3.06
C GLU A 128 12.56 3.69 -4.22
N VAL A 129 12.17 4.42 -5.26
CA VAL A 129 11.52 3.87 -6.46
C VAL A 129 12.46 2.86 -7.13
N ASN A 130 11.98 1.65 -7.32
CA ASN A 130 12.71 0.56 -7.99
C ASN A 130 12.12 0.18 -9.36
N GLY A 131 10.92 0.63 -9.68
CA GLY A 131 10.29 0.35 -10.95
C GLY A 131 8.95 1.05 -11.15
N THR A 132 8.57 1.14 -12.42
CA THR A 132 7.25 1.60 -12.84
C THR A 132 6.73 0.70 -13.95
N ARG A 133 5.43 0.51 -14.02
CA ARG A 133 4.78 -0.27 -15.09
C ARG A 133 3.35 0.18 -15.33
N ILE A 134 2.84 -0.10 -16.53
CA ILE A 134 1.42 0.05 -16.87
C ILE A 134 0.82 -1.35 -16.93
N VAL A 135 -0.31 -1.53 -16.28
CA VAL A 135 -1.03 -2.80 -16.23
C VAL A 135 -2.51 -2.57 -16.47
N HIS A 136 -3.23 -3.60 -16.89
CA HIS A 136 -4.69 -3.57 -16.93
C HIS A 136 -5.26 -3.56 -15.50
N GLU A 137 -6.44 -2.98 -15.33
CA GLU A 137 -7.08 -2.88 -14.00
C GLU A 137 -7.32 -4.23 -13.32
N ASP A 138 -7.45 -5.31 -14.09
CA ASP A 138 -7.63 -6.68 -13.60
C ASP A 138 -6.31 -7.40 -13.26
N ASP A 139 -5.16 -6.74 -13.40
CA ASP A 139 -3.87 -7.35 -13.13
C ASP A 139 -3.68 -7.62 -11.63
N LYS A 140 -3.72 -8.91 -11.26
CA LYS A 140 -3.58 -9.38 -9.88
C LYS A 140 -2.13 -9.49 -9.40
N THR A 141 -1.16 -9.13 -10.23
CA THR A 141 0.27 -9.19 -9.86
C THR A 141 0.79 -7.92 -9.17
N VAL A 142 -0.06 -6.93 -8.99
CA VAL A 142 0.29 -5.63 -8.38
C VAL A 142 0.21 -5.70 -6.87
N ILE A 143 -0.92 -6.19 -6.35
CA ILE A 143 -1.19 -6.30 -4.92
C ILE A 143 -0.91 -7.74 -4.50
N VAL A 144 0.36 -8.04 -4.33
CA VAL A 144 0.85 -9.37 -3.93
C VAL A 144 1.73 -9.24 -2.69
N PRO A 145 1.76 -10.28 -1.83
CA PRO A 145 2.65 -10.30 -0.69
C PRO A 145 4.12 -10.18 -1.08
N THR A 146 4.90 -9.50 -0.25
CA THR A 146 6.35 -9.35 -0.41
C THR A 146 7.06 -9.77 0.89
N ASN A 147 8.33 -10.15 0.78
CA ASN A 147 9.13 -10.60 1.92
C ASN A 147 9.96 -9.47 2.56
N HIS A 148 9.63 -8.23 2.25
CA HIS A 148 10.25 -7.02 2.78
C HIS A 148 9.27 -5.85 2.61
N ALA A 149 9.54 -4.73 3.27
CA ALA A 149 8.66 -3.57 3.19
C ALA A 149 8.75 -2.89 1.82
N VAL A 150 7.63 -2.89 1.10
CA VAL A 150 7.44 -2.28 -0.23
C VAL A 150 6.31 -1.27 -0.16
N LEU A 151 6.44 -0.19 -0.90
CA LEU A 151 5.36 0.75 -1.18
C LEU A 151 4.98 0.68 -2.65
N THR A 152 3.74 0.36 -2.92
CA THR A 152 3.14 0.39 -4.26
C THR A 152 2.17 1.56 -4.37
N MET A 153 2.38 2.43 -5.35
CA MET A 153 1.41 3.49 -5.67
C MET A 153 0.69 3.15 -6.96
N THR A 154 -0.62 3.34 -6.99
CA THR A 154 -1.48 3.06 -8.15
C THR A 154 -2.36 4.24 -8.49
N THR A 155 -2.53 4.49 -9.77
CA THR A 155 -3.45 5.49 -10.32
C THR A 155 -3.99 5.05 -11.67
N CYS A 156 -5.08 5.66 -12.12
CA CYS A 156 -5.61 5.42 -13.47
C CYS A 156 -4.63 5.92 -14.54
N TYR A 157 -4.59 5.22 -15.66
CA TYR A 157 -3.81 5.56 -16.83
C TYR A 157 -4.70 5.48 -18.10
N PRO A 158 -4.53 6.36 -19.07
CA PRO A 158 -3.55 7.44 -19.18
C PRO A 158 -3.86 8.65 -18.27
N PHE A 159 -2.85 9.50 -18.02
CA PHE A 159 -2.96 10.67 -17.15
C PHE A 159 -3.86 11.78 -17.69
N ILE A 160 -4.24 11.72 -18.96
CA ILE A 160 -5.04 12.74 -19.67
C ILE A 160 -6.25 12.06 -20.35
N ALA A 161 -6.92 11.14 -19.68
CA ALA A 161 -8.10 10.48 -20.26
C ALA A 161 -9.39 11.15 -19.81
N PHE A 162 -10.24 11.45 -20.77
CA PHE A 162 -11.66 11.73 -20.55
C PHE A 162 -12.41 10.41 -20.80
N GLY A 163 -12.89 9.77 -19.75
CA GLY A 163 -13.67 8.54 -19.85
C GLY A 163 -13.08 7.37 -19.05
N ASP A 164 -13.48 6.17 -19.40
CA ASP A 164 -13.02 4.94 -18.75
C ASP A 164 -11.53 4.73 -19.01
N SER A 165 -10.78 4.50 -17.92
CA SER A 165 -9.35 4.23 -17.96
C SER A 165 -9.12 2.79 -17.51
N PRO A 166 -9.01 1.83 -18.44
CA PRO A 166 -8.88 0.42 -18.10
C PRO A 166 -7.50 0.07 -17.55
N ASP A 167 -6.54 0.96 -17.75
CA ASP A 167 -5.17 0.74 -17.32
C ASP A 167 -4.84 1.46 -16.00
N ARG A 168 -3.82 0.97 -15.34
CA ARG A 168 -3.26 1.53 -14.09
C ARG A 168 -1.78 1.78 -14.27
N TYR A 169 -1.33 2.95 -13.82
CA TYR A 169 0.08 3.26 -13.69
C TYR A 169 0.54 2.88 -12.28
N ILE A 170 1.55 2.04 -12.21
CA ILE A 170 2.07 1.48 -10.97
C ILE A 170 3.48 1.99 -10.75
N VAL A 171 3.74 2.45 -9.53
CA VAL A 171 5.08 2.78 -9.04
C VAL A 171 5.38 1.84 -7.87
N SER A 172 6.51 1.15 -7.93
CA SER A 172 6.99 0.28 -6.85
C SER A 172 8.25 0.87 -6.23
N ALA A 173 8.36 0.80 -4.91
CA ALA A 173 9.49 1.34 -4.16
C ALA A 173 9.82 0.46 -2.94
N ASN A 174 11.10 0.29 -2.65
CA ASN A 174 11.58 -0.47 -1.49
C ASN A 174 11.88 0.46 -0.31
N LEU A 175 11.58 0.02 0.90
CA LEU A 175 11.99 0.73 2.12
C LEU A 175 13.52 0.75 2.22
N VAL A 176 14.10 1.94 2.30
CA VAL A 176 15.56 2.13 2.43
C VAL A 176 15.96 2.78 3.75
N LYS A 177 15.01 3.43 4.46
CA LYS A 177 15.26 4.09 5.74
C LYS A 177 14.00 4.22 6.56
N ASN A 178 14.12 3.95 7.85
CA ASN A 178 13.11 4.22 8.88
C ASN A 178 13.72 5.08 10.01
N LYS A 179 12.96 6.03 10.51
CA LYS A 179 13.31 6.88 11.66
C LYS A 179 12.12 7.05 12.59
#